data_773862faf97d36483b9831a6e264510f
#
_entry.id   773862faf97d36483b9831a6e264510f
#
_cell.length_a   1.000
_cell.length_b   1.000
_cell.length_c   1.000
_cell.angle_alpha   90.00
_cell.angle_beta   90.00
_cell.angle_gamma   90.00
#
_symmetry.space_group_name_H-M   'P 1'
#
loop_
_entity.id
_entity.type
_entity.pdbx_description
1 polymer ?
#
loop_
_entity_poly.entity_id
_entity_poly.type
_entity_poly.pdbx_seq_one_letter_code
_entity_poly.pdbx_strand_id
1 'polypeptide(L)'
;MPKPITTIAALLAAALFTLLAWWWPNRPQAGDVAMVTQRFNSVSFAPFRPGQSPLRDIFPTAQQVEEDIALVARRTRAIRTYASIEGDYEVAEIAARHGLRVWKGAWLGQDRVRNQQELARLIATANAHPEAVERVIVGNEVLLRRDLPVNELIAAIDQVKAAVRQPVTYADVWEFWVQFPEVADHVDVITIHILPYWEDEPLGVERTMAHVRDVYRRMQALFPGKPIAIGEIGWPSRGRWREDAAPSRVNQAVFIREFIQLSQEMGFDYNLIEAFDQVWKYKNEGTVGAAWGLWTADRQEKFPLSGPVVENPDWPWYAGLALLLALALFGATRAAFPGAGWREALLAGALGNALAYAACGGIPYAFDEHLTLAVAVNLAGQGLLAALLMRRAAMILAGAGAAPPRDGRAATATVRDLLLFRWRALRDWRGFAFDDLSFVFLWVAAVLQVMLLVDPRYRDFPYPTFAVPLVAVAARTLLRDLPRGGGGREELLAGGVLALAAIASAVLEHPRNLQAMGWSLCALVLAVPPLLRMLRRQPVPAPAT
;
A
#
# COMPACT_ATOMS: atom_id res chain seq x y z
N MET A 1 19.99 -43.61 -2.18
CA MET A 1 19.12 -42.89 -1.20
C MET A 1 19.87 -41.68 -0.69
N PRO A 2 19.28 -40.47 -0.66
CA PRO A 2 19.93 -39.33 -0.03
C PRO A 2 20.20 -39.66 1.44
N LYS A 3 21.39 -39.28 1.93
CA LYS A 3 21.76 -39.54 3.34
C LYS A 3 20.78 -38.73 4.23
N PRO A 4 20.12 -39.36 5.23
CA PRO A 4 19.14 -38.66 6.07
C PRO A 4 19.72 -37.41 6.74
N ILE A 5 21.01 -37.44 7.07
CA ILE A 5 21.74 -36.31 7.68
C ILE A 5 21.72 -35.05 6.75
N THR A 6 21.94 -35.22 5.44
CA THR A 6 21.94 -34.07 4.50
C THR A 6 20.55 -33.44 4.34
N THR A 7 19.50 -34.25 4.43
CA THR A 7 18.11 -33.76 4.37
C THR A 7 17.76 -32.99 5.66
N ILE A 8 18.14 -33.51 6.82
CA ILE A 8 17.94 -32.81 8.09
C ILE A 8 18.72 -31.49 8.11
N ALA A 9 19.98 -31.51 7.68
CA ALA A 9 20.79 -30.29 7.58
C ALA A 9 20.15 -29.25 6.65
N ALA A 10 19.57 -29.66 5.51
CA ALA A 10 18.86 -28.78 4.59
C ALA A 10 17.57 -28.18 5.20
N LEU A 11 16.80 -28.97 5.94
CA LEU A 11 15.63 -28.49 6.66
C LEU A 11 16.01 -27.48 7.74
N LEU A 12 17.05 -27.73 8.50
CA LEU A 12 17.56 -26.81 9.51
C LEU A 12 18.10 -25.52 8.88
N ALA A 13 18.82 -25.61 7.76
CA ALA A 13 19.30 -24.45 7.02
C ALA A 13 18.14 -23.61 6.44
N ALA A 14 17.11 -24.26 5.89
CA ALA A 14 15.90 -23.59 5.41
C ALA A 14 15.14 -22.91 6.58
N ALA A 15 15.05 -23.57 7.72
CA ALA A 15 14.41 -22.98 8.92
C ALA A 15 15.19 -21.78 9.44
N LEU A 16 16.50 -21.86 9.55
CA LEU A 16 17.35 -20.76 9.96
C LEU A 16 17.25 -19.59 8.99
N PHE A 17 17.31 -19.87 7.69
CA PHE A 17 17.12 -18.84 6.65
C PHE A 17 15.75 -18.16 6.80
N THR A 18 14.67 -18.92 6.99
CA THR A 18 13.33 -18.38 7.21
C THR A 18 13.29 -17.42 8.39
N LEU A 19 13.81 -17.85 9.54
CA LEU A 19 13.83 -17.01 10.74
C LEU A 19 14.62 -15.72 10.52
N LEU A 20 15.79 -15.80 9.88
CA LEU A 20 16.62 -14.64 9.58
C LEU A 20 15.96 -13.72 8.55
N ALA A 21 15.36 -14.28 7.49
CA ALA A 21 14.71 -13.50 6.42
C ALA A 21 13.50 -12.70 6.95
N TRP A 22 12.75 -13.26 7.90
CA TRP A 22 11.64 -12.55 8.53
C TRP A 22 12.09 -11.64 9.68
N TRP A 23 13.10 -12.02 10.46
CA TRP A 23 13.59 -11.21 11.57
C TRP A 23 14.35 -9.96 11.11
N TRP A 24 15.22 -10.08 10.10
CA TRP A 24 16.14 -9.00 9.72
C TRP A 24 15.45 -7.69 9.31
N PRO A 25 14.44 -7.68 8.42
CA PRO A 25 13.71 -6.45 8.10
C PRO A 25 12.84 -5.95 9.25
N ASN A 26 12.45 -6.84 10.16
CA ASN A 26 11.53 -6.56 11.27
C ASN A 26 12.25 -6.45 12.62
N ARG A 27 13.57 -6.36 12.64
CA ARG A 27 14.29 -6.11 13.89
C ARG A 27 13.93 -4.75 14.46
N PRO A 28 13.90 -4.58 15.79
CA PRO A 28 13.67 -3.29 16.40
C PRO A 28 14.65 -2.24 15.87
N GLN A 29 14.16 -1.13 15.36
CA GLN A 29 14.95 -0.03 14.85
C GLN A 29 14.81 1.15 15.80
N ALA A 30 15.94 1.78 16.17
CA ALA A 30 15.94 2.96 16.99
C ALA A 30 15.45 4.13 16.12
N GLY A 31 14.38 4.78 16.56
CA GLY A 31 13.92 6.04 15.98
C GLY A 31 14.07 7.12 17.04
N ASP A 32 15.28 7.28 17.55
CA ASP A 32 15.54 8.03 18.78
C ASP A 32 15.58 9.53 18.57
N VAL A 33 14.40 10.11 18.45
CA VAL A 33 14.21 11.50 18.87
C VAL A 33 13.50 11.44 20.22
N ALA A 34 14.09 12.05 21.24
CA ALA A 34 13.45 12.16 22.55
C ALA A 34 12.18 13.01 22.40
N MET A 35 11.02 12.39 22.49
CA MET A 35 9.76 13.13 22.49
C MET A 35 9.61 13.91 23.80
N VAL A 36 9.52 15.22 23.66
CA VAL A 36 9.35 16.16 24.78
C VAL A 36 7.89 16.24 25.24
N THR A 37 6.94 15.83 24.39
CA THR A 37 5.51 15.80 24.71
C THR A 37 4.85 14.49 24.34
N GLN A 38 3.91 14.03 25.16
CA GLN A 38 3.10 12.85 24.89
C GLN A 38 1.74 13.19 24.27
N ARG A 39 1.44 14.49 24.06
CA ARG A 39 0.18 14.96 23.47
C ARG A 39 0.47 15.77 22.21
N PHE A 40 -0.20 15.42 21.12
CA PHE A 40 -0.18 16.16 19.87
C PHE A 40 -1.00 17.46 19.98
N ASN A 41 -0.72 18.42 19.10
CA ASN A 41 -1.51 19.64 19.03
C ASN A 41 -2.92 19.35 18.48
N SER A 42 -2.99 18.74 17.28
CA SER A 42 -4.24 18.29 16.65
C SER A 42 -3.99 17.05 15.80
N VAL A 43 -5.03 16.27 15.54
CA VAL A 43 -5.01 15.14 14.60
C VAL A 43 -6.28 15.13 13.75
N SER A 44 -6.14 14.83 12.45
CA SER A 44 -7.27 14.65 11.54
C SER A 44 -8.12 13.49 12.00
N PHE A 45 -9.41 13.74 12.20
CA PHE A 45 -10.36 12.79 12.77
C PHE A 45 -11.40 12.39 11.72
N ALA A 46 -11.26 11.19 11.21
CA ALA A 46 -12.19 10.54 10.31
C ALA A 46 -12.47 9.13 10.86
N PRO A 47 -13.55 8.94 11.66
CA PRO A 47 -13.76 7.73 12.47
C PRO A 47 -14.37 6.56 11.69
N PHE A 48 -14.16 6.50 10.37
CA PHE A 48 -14.69 5.43 9.53
C PHE A 48 -14.00 4.10 9.83
N ARG A 49 -14.80 3.05 10.01
CA ARG A 49 -14.36 1.67 10.24
C ARG A 49 -14.45 0.85 8.93
N PRO A 50 -13.85 -0.35 8.85
CA PRO A 50 -14.03 -1.22 7.71
C PRO A 50 -15.52 -1.40 7.34
N GLY A 51 -15.85 -1.25 6.06
CA GLY A 51 -17.23 -1.25 5.56
C GLY A 51 -17.95 0.11 5.59
N GLN A 52 -17.42 1.11 6.29
CA GLN A 52 -17.95 2.48 6.31
C GLN A 52 -17.18 3.38 5.32
N SER A 53 -17.87 4.39 4.77
CA SER A 53 -17.28 5.30 3.78
C SER A 53 -18.09 6.58 3.65
N PRO A 54 -17.47 7.77 3.68
CA PRO A 54 -18.14 9.03 3.40
C PRO A 54 -18.64 9.11 1.94
N LEU A 55 -17.97 8.40 1.02
CA LEU A 55 -18.34 8.37 -0.40
C LEU A 55 -19.60 7.53 -0.69
N ARG A 56 -20.05 6.74 0.28
CA ARG A 56 -21.26 5.90 0.20
C ARG A 56 -22.32 6.30 1.21
N ASP A 57 -22.12 7.42 1.92
CA ASP A 57 -22.97 7.89 3.03
C ASP A 57 -23.20 6.82 4.11
N ILE A 58 -22.18 5.96 4.34
CA ILE A 58 -22.20 4.95 5.40
C ILE A 58 -21.32 5.47 6.54
N PHE A 59 -21.97 6.18 7.47
CA PHE A 59 -21.28 6.85 8.57
C PHE A 59 -21.13 5.96 9.81
N PRO A 60 -20.15 6.24 10.68
CA PRO A 60 -20.06 5.67 12.03
C PRO A 60 -21.31 6.01 12.86
N THR A 61 -21.59 5.18 13.85
CA THR A 61 -22.61 5.52 14.87
C THR A 61 -22.06 6.50 15.89
N ALA A 62 -22.94 7.23 16.61
CA ALA A 62 -22.53 8.14 17.68
C ALA A 62 -21.68 7.44 18.76
N GLN A 63 -22.00 6.18 19.08
CA GLN A 63 -21.22 5.37 20.02
C GLN A 63 -19.80 5.10 19.49
N GLN A 64 -19.66 4.75 18.21
CA GLN A 64 -18.34 4.52 17.59
C GLN A 64 -17.51 5.80 17.60
N VAL A 65 -18.13 6.96 17.34
CA VAL A 65 -17.45 8.26 17.41
C VAL A 65 -17.02 8.58 18.85
N GLU A 66 -17.87 8.31 19.84
CA GLU A 66 -17.54 8.48 21.27
C GLU A 66 -16.32 7.63 21.67
N GLU A 67 -16.31 6.34 21.28
CA GLU A 67 -15.19 5.44 21.55
C GLU A 67 -13.88 5.93 20.91
N ASP A 68 -13.96 6.39 19.67
CA ASP A 68 -12.80 6.87 18.91
C ASP A 68 -12.29 8.22 19.47
N ILE A 69 -13.18 9.14 19.86
CA ILE A 69 -12.82 10.40 20.52
C ILE A 69 -12.16 10.13 21.88
N ALA A 70 -12.71 9.21 22.68
CA ALA A 70 -12.13 8.83 23.96
C ALA A 70 -10.70 8.25 23.81
N LEU A 71 -10.45 7.53 22.71
CA LEU A 71 -9.12 7.00 22.39
C LEU A 71 -8.13 8.14 22.04
N VAL A 72 -8.49 9.02 21.08
CA VAL A 72 -7.58 10.06 20.61
C VAL A 72 -7.35 11.15 21.66
N ALA A 73 -8.32 11.40 22.56
CA ALA A 73 -8.20 12.37 23.66
C ALA A 73 -7.03 12.07 24.62
N ARG A 74 -6.57 10.82 24.67
CA ARG A 74 -5.40 10.43 25.47
C ARG A 74 -4.09 10.95 24.87
N ARG A 75 -4.07 11.27 23.58
CA ARG A 75 -2.87 11.59 22.81
C ARG A 75 -2.88 12.96 22.15
N THR A 76 -4.02 13.64 22.07
CA THR A 76 -4.12 14.94 21.40
C THR A 76 -4.88 15.97 22.23
N ARG A 77 -4.65 17.27 21.95
CA ARG A 77 -5.38 18.41 22.52
C ARG A 77 -6.62 18.75 21.68
N ALA A 78 -6.52 18.57 20.37
CA ALA A 78 -7.57 18.91 19.44
C ALA A 78 -7.72 17.85 18.36
N ILE A 79 -8.86 17.86 17.68
CA ILE A 79 -9.12 17.09 16.46
C ILE A 79 -9.54 18.02 15.34
N ARG A 80 -9.25 17.62 14.09
CA ARG A 80 -9.71 18.33 12.89
C ARG A 80 -10.70 17.45 12.13
N THR A 81 -11.88 17.99 11.78
CA THR A 81 -12.83 17.36 10.86
C THR A 81 -12.76 17.98 9.47
N TYR A 82 -13.25 17.28 8.45
CA TYR A 82 -13.20 17.72 7.06
C TYR A 82 -14.55 18.22 6.54
N ALA A 83 -15.64 17.69 7.09
CA ALA A 83 -16.99 18.04 6.73
C ALA A 83 -17.77 18.53 7.96
N SER A 84 -18.86 19.23 7.74
CA SER A 84 -19.79 19.63 8.79
C SER A 84 -20.97 18.66 8.90
N ILE A 85 -21.29 17.97 7.82
CA ILE A 85 -22.35 16.96 7.76
C ILE A 85 -21.72 15.57 7.80
N GLU A 86 -21.69 14.95 8.97
CA GLU A 86 -20.96 13.70 9.26
C GLU A 86 -21.85 12.62 9.92
N GLY A 87 -23.08 12.48 9.50
CA GLY A 87 -24.08 11.56 10.09
C GLY A 87 -25.01 12.24 11.07
N ASP A 88 -25.68 11.45 11.92
CA ASP A 88 -26.72 11.91 12.87
C ASP A 88 -26.14 12.26 14.26
N TYR A 89 -24.92 12.79 14.32
CA TYR A 89 -24.24 13.19 15.55
C TYR A 89 -23.49 14.53 15.36
N GLU A 90 -23.10 15.16 16.47
CA GLU A 90 -22.28 16.36 16.44
C GLU A 90 -20.92 16.09 17.10
N VAL A 91 -19.88 16.05 16.28
CA VAL A 91 -18.50 15.77 16.74
C VAL A 91 -18.02 16.79 17.76
N ALA A 92 -18.38 18.08 17.61
CA ALA A 92 -17.96 19.14 18.55
C ALA A 92 -18.56 18.92 19.95
N GLU A 93 -19.80 18.46 20.04
CA GLU A 93 -20.43 18.15 21.32
C GLU A 93 -19.75 16.96 22.00
N ILE A 94 -19.48 15.89 21.23
CA ILE A 94 -18.82 14.70 21.77
C ILE A 94 -17.39 15.05 22.21
N ALA A 95 -16.64 15.79 21.39
CA ALA A 95 -15.28 16.23 21.70
C ALA A 95 -15.20 17.06 22.98
N ALA A 96 -16.18 17.97 23.19
CA ALA A 96 -16.27 18.78 24.40
C ALA A 96 -16.38 17.94 25.68
N ARG A 97 -17.15 16.84 25.65
CA ARG A 97 -17.28 15.93 26.80
C ARG A 97 -15.94 15.28 27.19
N HIS A 98 -15.03 15.12 26.22
CA HIS A 98 -13.70 14.57 26.43
C HIS A 98 -12.59 15.61 26.57
N GLY A 99 -12.95 16.91 26.68
CA GLY A 99 -12.01 18.01 26.85
C GLY A 99 -11.15 18.30 25.62
N LEU A 100 -11.60 17.89 24.42
CA LEU A 100 -10.93 18.18 23.16
C LEU A 100 -11.46 19.47 22.53
N ARG A 101 -10.55 20.18 21.85
CA ARG A 101 -10.90 21.26 20.93
C ARG A 101 -11.12 20.69 19.52
N VAL A 102 -11.85 21.41 18.68
CA VAL A 102 -12.17 21.01 17.31
C VAL A 102 -11.78 22.10 16.33
N TRP A 103 -11.01 21.74 15.31
CA TRP A 103 -10.85 22.49 14.07
C TRP A 103 -11.94 21.99 13.14
N LYS A 104 -13.09 22.66 13.13
CA LYS A 104 -14.28 22.19 12.42
C LYS A 104 -14.22 22.59 10.96
N GLY A 105 -14.29 21.60 10.07
CA GLY A 105 -14.28 21.80 8.63
C GLY A 105 -15.67 21.82 8.00
N ALA A 106 -15.81 22.50 6.85
CA ALA A 106 -16.87 22.31 5.88
C ALA A 106 -16.27 21.81 4.57
N TRP A 107 -16.80 20.72 4.03
CA TRP A 107 -16.37 20.20 2.74
C TRP A 107 -17.03 20.98 1.61
N LEU A 108 -16.21 21.65 0.80
CA LEU A 108 -16.68 22.35 -0.40
C LEU A 108 -16.25 21.59 -1.64
N GLY A 109 -17.21 21.30 -2.51
CA GLY A 109 -17.01 20.60 -3.77
C GLY A 109 -17.71 21.30 -4.93
N GLN A 110 -17.94 20.58 -6.02
CA GLN A 110 -18.60 21.14 -7.21
C GLN A 110 -20.12 21.34 -7.04
N ASP A 111 -20.74 20.66 -6.07
CA ASP A 111 -22.17 20.81 -5.78
C ASP A 111 -22.41 22.02 -4.86
N ARG A 112 -22.87 23.14 -5.45
CA ARG A 112 -23.14 24.40 -4.74
C ARG A 112 -24.27 24.27 -3.71
N VAL A 113 -25.25 23.40 -3.96
CA VAL A 113 -26.35 23.19 -3.00
C VAL A 113 -25.82 22.49 -1.74
N ARG A 114 -25.03 21.46 -1.93
CA ARG A 114 -24.36 20.76 -0.83
C ARG A 114 -23.40 21.69 -0.07
N ASN A 115 -22.65 22.53 -0.79
CA ASN A 115 -21.75 23.52 -0.19
C ASN A 115 -22.50 24.46 0.75
N GLN A 116 -23.69 24.97 0.37
CA GLN A 116 -24.47 25.84 1.26
C GLN A 116 -24.98 25.09 2.50
N GLN A 117 -25.32 23.83 2.38
CA GLN A 117 -25.70 22.99 3.53
C GLN A 117 -24.52 22.79 4.50
N GLU A 118 -23.33 22.50 3.96
CA GLU A 118 -22.09 22.38 4.74
C GLU A 118 -21.77 23.70 5.49
N LEU A 119 -21.84 24.85 4.80
CA LEU A 119 -21.60 26.16 5.41
C LEU A 119 -22.64 26.49 6.49
N ALA A 120 -23.91 26.23 6.23
CA ALA A 120 -24.97 26.46 7.21
C ALA A 120 -24.77 25.58 8.47
N ARG A 121 -24.40 24.32 8.29
CA ARG A 121 -24.11 23.40 9.40
C ARG A 121 -22.86 23.84 10.16
N LEU A 122 -21.77 24.25 9.46
CA LEU A 122 -20.55 24.78 10.08
C LEU A 122 -20.85 25.95 11.01
N ILE A 123 -21.60 26.94 10.50
CA ILE A 123 -22.00 28.14 11.24
C ILE A 123 -22.83 27.77 12.46
N ALA A 124 -23.82 26.89 12.28
CA ALA A 124 -24.68 26.43 13.37
C ALA A 124 -23.87 25.74 14.49
N THR A 125 -22.99 24.81 14.12
CA THR A 125 -22.13 24.09 15.07
C THR A 125 -21.16 25.02 15.79
N ALA A 126 -20.48 25.94 15.07
CA ALA A 126 -19.55 26.89 15.67
C ALA A 126 -20.22 27.81 16.69
N ASN A 127 -21.43 28.27 16.40
CA ASN A 127 -22.20 29.13 17.32
C ASN A 127 -22.80 28.36 18.50
N ALA A 128 -23.19 27.09 18.31
CA ALA A 128 -23.74 26.25 19.38
C ALA A 128 -22.67 25.74 20.36
N HIS A 129 -21.42 25.54 19.91
CA HIS A 129 -20.33 24.96 20.70
C HIS A 129 -19.07 25.85 20.71
N PRO A 130 -19.17 27.15 21.12
CA PRO A 130 -18.05 28.09 21.01
C PRO A 130 -16.85 27.69 21.87
N GLU A 131 -17.08 26.94 22.94
CA GLU A 131 -16.01 26.47 23.83
C GLU A 131 -15.26 25.26 23.26
N ALA A 132 -15.89 24.48 22.37
CA ALA A 132 -15.28 23.32 21.73
C ALA A 132 -14.63 23.66 20.40
N VAL A 133 -15.30 24.46 19.56
CA VAL A 133 -14.81 24.84 18.23
C VAL A 133 -13.75 25.93 18.36
N GLU A 134 -12.48 25.57 18.21
CA GLU A 134 -11.34 26.46 18.32
C GLU A 134 -11.17 27.35 17.09
N ARG A 135 -11.42 26.79 15.91
CA ARG A 135 -11.41 27.48 14.60
C ARG A 135 -12.30 26.76 13.60
N VAL A 136 -12.68 27.46 12.54
CA VAL A 136 -13.46 26.90 11.43
C VAL A 136 -12.65 26.93 10.15
N ILE A 137 -12.76 25.84 9.38
CA ILE A 137 -12.03 25.64 8.12
C ILE A 137 -13.04 25.61 6.98
N VAL A 138 -13.01 26.60 6.11
CA VAL A 138 -13.94 26.75 4.99
C VAL A 138 -13.33 26.15 3.74
N GLY A 139 -13.57 24.85 3.51
CA GLY A 139 -13.01 24.08 2.41
C GLY A 139 -11.63 23.48 2.70
N ASN A 140 -11.40 22.33 2.10
CA ASN A 140 -10.14 21.60 2.10
C ASN A 140 -9.69 21.36 0.67
N GLU A 141 -8.52 21.87 0.27
CA GLU A 141 -7.91 21.67 -1.05
C GLU A 141 -8.86 21.96 -2.24
N VAL A 142 -9.72 22.95 -2.07
CA VAL A 142 -10.73 23.31 -3.09
C VAL A 142 -10.09 23.80 -4.38
N LEU A 143 -9.00 24.57 -4.26
CA LEU A 143 -8.24 25.10 -5.39
C LEU A 143 -7.38 24.01 -6.02
N LEU A 144 -6.73 23.16 -5.22
CA LEU A 144 -5.99 21.98 -5.70
C LEU A 144 -6.89 21.06 -6.53
N ARG A 145 -8.09 20.74 -6.03
CA ARG A 145 -9.05 19.88 -6.73
C ARG A 145 -9.81 20.60 -7.86
N ARG A 146 -9.67 21.93 -7.95
CA ARG A 146 -10.40 22.77 -8.92
C ARG A 146 -11.92 22.63 -8.81
N ASP A 147 -12.43 22.50 -7.61
CA ASP A 147 -13.86 22.34 -7.36
C ASP A 147 -14.63 23.65 -7.45
N LEU A 148 -14.03 24.75 -7.00
CA LEU A 148 -14.56 26.10 -7.12
C LEU A 148 -13.51 27.07 -7.68
N PRO A 149 -13.93 28.10 -8.40
CA PRO A 149 -13.06 29.23 -8.71
C PRO A 149 -12.78 30.05 -7.42
N VAL A 150 -11.66 30.76 -7.39
CA VAL A 150 -11.17 31.46 -6.20
C VAL A 150 -12.17 32.48 -5.64
N ASN A 151 -12.90 33.18 -6.51
CA ASN A 151 -13.91 34.15 -6.09
C ASN A 151 -15.11 33.52 -5.37
N GLU A 152 -15.54 32.30 -5.76
CA GLU A 152 -16.59 31.57 -5.05
C GLU A 152 -16.10 31.06 -3.68
N LEU A 153 -14.85 30.61 -3.62
CA LEU A 153 -14.22 30.21 -2.34
C LEU A 153 -14.13 31.42 -1.39
N ILE A 154 -13.66 32.56 -1.87
CA ILE A 154 -13.59 33.80 -1.07
C ILE A 154 -14.98 34.19 -0.55
N ALA A 155 -16.01 34.16 -1.41
CA ALA A 155 -17.37 34.47 -0.99
C ALA A 155 -17.88 33.52 0.13
N ALA A 156 -17.53 32.23 0.06
CA ALA A 156 -17.86 31.25 1.10
C ALA A 156 -17.12 31.54 2.42
N ILE A 157 -15.85 31.93 2.34
CA ILE A 157 -15.04 32.34 3.51
C ILE A 157 -15.67 33.57 4.17
N ASP A 158 -15.96 34.61 3.40
CA ASP A 158 -16.56 35.86 3.90
C ASP A 158 -17.95 35.62 4.52
N GLN A 159 -18.76 34.76 3.91
CA GLN A 159 -20.07 34.35 4.46
C GLN A 159 -19.91 33.74 5.88
N VAL A 160 -18.97 32.82 6.07
CA VAL A 160 -18.73 32.20 7.37
C VAL A 160 -18.16 33.21 8.37
N LYS A 161 -17.18 34.02 7.93
CA LYS A 161 -16.50 35.02 8.76
C LYS A 161 -17.47 36.05 9.31
N ALA A 162 -18.48 36.42 8.56
CA ALA A 162 -19.54 37.35 9.02
C ALA A 162 -20.48 36.70 10.05
N ALA A 163 -20.52 35.38 10.20
CA ALA A 163 -21.52 34.65 10.97
C ALA A 163 -20.97 33.93 12.22
N VAL A 164 -19.66 33.85 12.40
CA VAL A 164 -19.02 33.14 13.52
C VAL A 164 -18.05 34.07 14.29
N ARG A 165 -17.70 33.68 15.52
CA ARG A 165 -16.71 34.39 16.34
C ARG A 165 -15.33 33.73 16.33
N GLN A 166 -15.27 32.47 15.95
CA GLN A 166 -14.04 31.69 15.88
C GLN A 166 -13.16 32.20 14.73
N PRO A 167 -11.83 32.06 14.83
CA PRO A 167 -10.94 32.31 13.71
C PRO A 167 -11.33 31.46 12.50
N VAL A 168 -11.39 32.11 11.33
CA VAL A 168 -11.75 31.47 10.05
C VAL A 168 -10.50 31.24 9.24
N THR A 169 -10.38 30.05 8.66
CA THR A 169 -9.30 29.68 7.75
C THR A 169 -9.81 28.89 6.56
N TYR A 170 -8.98 28.79 5.55
CA TYR A 170 -9.04 27.85 4.46
C TYR A 170 -7.83 26.91 4.53
N ALA A 171 -7.91 25.68 4.07
CA ALA A 171 -6.81 24.73 4.12
C ALA A 171 -6.51 24.17 2.72
N ASP A 172 -5.25 24.35 2.27
CA ASP A 172 -4.76 23.82 1.01
C ASP A 172 -3.25 23.57 1.06
N VAL A 173 -2.70 22.87 0.07
CA VAL A 173 -1.25 22.73 -0.08
C VAL A 173 -0.60 24.09 -0.23
N TRP A 174 0.60 24.23 0.29
CA TRP A 174 1.27 25.54 0.42
C TRP A 174 1.47 26.27 -0.93
N GLU A 175 1.61 25.52 -2.04
CA GLU A 175 1.76 26.09 -3.38
C GLU A 175 0.52 26.87 -3.84
N PHE A 176 -0.69 26.42 -3.44
CA PHE A 176 -1.93 27.12 -3.81
C PHE A 176 -2.11 28.42 -3.07
N TRP A 177 -1.58 28.56 -1.86
CA TRP A 177 -1.49 29.83 -1.18
C TRP A 177 -0.55 30.81 -1.88
N VAL A 178 0.53 30.31 -2.50
CA VAL A 178 1.44 31.13 -3.32
C VAL A 178 0.78 31.53 -4.65
N GLN A 179 0.00 30.63 -5.24
CA GLN A 179 -0.68 30.84 -6.51
C GLN A 179 -1.88 31.80 -6.40
N PHE A 180 -2.59 31.77 -5.26
CA PHE A 180 -3.79 32.57 -4.99
C PHE A 180 -3.63 33.37 -3.68
N PRO A 181 -2.68 34.30 -3.62
CA PRO A 181 -2.36 35.04 -2.41
C PRO A 181 -3.49 35.93 -1.89
N GLU A 182 -4.44 36.32 -2.75
CA GLU A 182 -5.62 37.11 -2.41
C GLU A 182 -6.51 36.44 -1.35
N VAL A 183 -6.52 35.13 -1.27
CA VAL A 183 -7.29 34.38 -0.26
C VAL A 183 -6.82 34.72 1.17
N ALA A 184 -5.54 35.09 1.33
CA ALA A 184 -4.98 35.43 2.63
C ALA A 184 -5.63 36.67 3.28
N ASP A 185 -6.18 37.60 2.49
CA ASP A 185 -6.83 38.80 3.02
C ASP A 185 -8.19 38.49 3.68
N HIS A 186 -8.80 37.37 3.30
CA HIS A 186 -10.13 36.97 3.76
C HIS A 186 -10.10 36.02 4.98
N VAL A 187 -8.97 35.42 5.31
CA VAL A 187 -8.83 34.50 6.44
C VAL A 187 -8.13 35.15 7.64
N ASP A 188 -8.35 34.60 8.84
CA ASP A 188 -7.65 35.01 10.07
C ASP A 188 -6.34 34.23 10.27
N VAL A 189 -6.29 33.00 9.79
CA VAL A 189 -5.14 32.08 9.84
C VAL A 189 -4.92 31.48 8.45
N ILE A 190 -3.68 31.38 8.00
CA ILE A 190 -3.31 30.63 6.80
C ILE A 190 -3.04 29.19 7.22
N THR A 191 -3.81 28.25 6.68
CA THR A 191 -3.64 26.83 6.99
C THR A 191 -3.09 26.09 5.78
N ILE A 192 -1.83 25.65 5.88
CA ILE A 192 -1.08 25.02 4.80
C ILE A 192 -0.96 23.51 5.00
N HIS A 193 -0.98 22.75 3.90
CA HIS A 193 -0.60 21.34 3.90
C HIS A 193 0.83 21.20 3.41
N ILE A 194 1.63 20.39 4.12
CA ILE A 194 3.00 20.04 3.76
C ILE A 194 3.10 18.51 3.83
N LEU A 195 3.05 17.87 2.68
CA LEU A 195 3.02 16.41 2.57
C LEU A 195 4.18 15.93 1.70
N PRO A 196 5.42 15.85 2.22
CA PRO A 196 6.63 15.59 1.44
C PRO A 196 6.60 14.30 0.63
N TYR A 197 5.78 13.34 1.03
CA TYR A 197 5.51 12.14 0.25
C TYR A 197 4.69 12.43 -1.02
N TRP A 198 3.70 13.35 -0.94
CA TRP A 198 2.76 13.64 -2.05
C TRP A 198 3.21 14.77 -2.97
N GLU A 199 4.23 15.52 -2.62
CA GLU A 199 4.72 16.64 -3.43
C GLU A 199 5.22 16.16 -4.80
N ASP A 200 5.33 17.08 -5.76
CA ASP A 200 5.80 16.77 -7.12
C ASP A 200 7.22 16.23 -7.12
N GLU A 201 8.06 16.70 -6.20
CA GLU A 201 9.39 16.17 -5.90
C GLU A 201 9.37 15.46 -4.54
N PRO A 202 9.03 14.16 -4.48
CA PRO A 202 8.95 13.43 -3.21
C PRO A 202 10.31 13.35 -2.51
N LEU A 203 10.28 13.42 -1.18
CA LEU A 203 11.50 13.42 -0.38
C LEU A 203 11.60 12.19 0.52
N GLY A 204 12.79 11.59 0.60
CA GLY A 204 13.10 10.61 1.65
C GLY A 204 12.95 11.21 3.05
N VAL A 205 12.56 10.38 4.03
CA VAL A 205 12.22 10.82 5.39
C VAL A 205 13.32 11.67 6.03
N GLU A 206 14.58 11.41 5.74
CA GLU A 206 15.75 12.10 6.29
C GLU A 206 15.85 13.58 5.86
N ARG A 207 15.17 13.95 4.77
CA ARG A 207 15.22 15.31 4.20
C ARG A 207 13.97 16.12 4.51
N THR A 208 12.95 15.50 5.08
CA THR A 208 11.62 16.10 5.23
C THR A 208 11.59 17.25 6.23
N MET A 209 12.31 17.16 7.35
CA MET A 209 12.28 18.22 8.37
C MET A 209 12.94 19.51 7.90
N ALA A 210 13.98 19.42 7.08
CA ALA A 210 14.58 20.61 6.44
C ALA A 210 13.57 21.26 5.49
N HIS A 211 12.91 20.49 4.66
CA HIS A 211 11.89 20.96 3.73
C HIS A 211 10.70 21.63 4.45
N VAL A 212 10.15 20.98 5.48
CA VAL A 212 9.06 21.56 6.28
C VAL A 212 9.45 22.91 6.87
N ARG A 213 10.68 23.03 7.41
CA ARG A 213 11.22 24.28 7.94
C ARG A 213 11.31 25.36 6.85
N ASP A 214 11.79 25.01 5.68
CA ASP A 214 11.97 25.93 4.56
C ASP A 214 10.63 26.44 4.00
N VAL A 215 9.66 25.52 3.80
CA VAL A 215 8.29 25.88 3.38
C VAL A 215 7.65 26.82 4.41
N TYR A 216 7.71 26.48 5.71
CA TYR A 216 7.12 27.30 6.75
C TYR A 216 7.72 28.73 6.78
N ARG A 217 9.05 28.84 6.71
CA ARG A 217 9.74 30.16 6.64
C ARG A 217 9.38 30.94 5.38
N ARG A 218 9.26 30.26 4.25
CA ARG A 218 8.81 30.87 3.00
C ARG A 218 7.42 31.46 3.13
N MET A 219 6.51 30.73 3.74
CA MET A 219 5.15 31.21 3.97
C MET A 219 5.09 32.40 4.94
N GLN A 220 5.90 32.39 6.01
CA GLN A 220 6.04 33.54 6.90
C GLN A 220 6.55 34.80 6.18
N ALA A 221 7.48 34.63 5.26
CA ALA A 221 8.03 35.75 4.47
C ALA A 221 7.03 36.29 3.45
N LEU A 222 6.18 35.43 2.85
CA LEU A 222 5.18 35.81 1.88
C LEU A 222 3.95 36.49 2.51
N PHE A 223 3.60 36.11 3.74
CA PHE A 223 2.41 36.61 4.45
C PHE A 223 2.78 37.19 5.82
N PRO A 224 3.52 38.31 5.84
CA PRO A 224 4.00 38.90 7.09
C PRO A 224 2.83 39.32 7.98
N GLY A 225 2.91 38.93 9.25
CA GLY A 225 1.89 39.26 10.27
C GLY A 225 0.65 38.36 10.27
N LYS A 226 0.50 37.43 9.33
CA LYS A 226 -0.57 36.42 9.37
C LYS A 226 -0.11 35.20 10.17
N PRO A 227 -0.92 34.71 11.12
CA PRO A 227 -0.68 33.42 11.76
C PRO A 227 -0.72 32.29 10.72
N ILE A 228 0.22 31.33 10.82
CA ILE A 228 0.28 30.19 9.92
C ILE A 228 0.14 28.93 10.76
N ALA A 229 -0.75 28.03 10.35
CA ALA A 229 -0.91 26.69 10.90
C ALA A 229 -0.61 25.64 9.82
N ILE A 230 -0.05 24.50 10.22
CA ILE A 230 0.08 23.35 9.33
C ILE A 230 -1.17 22.48 9.49
N GLY A 231 -2.01 22.46 8.44
CA GLY A 231 -3.31 21.76 8.46
C GLY A 231 -3.20 20.26 8.22
N GLU A 232 -2.23 19.86 7.40
CA GLU A 232 -1.92 18.44 7.19
C GLU A 232 -0.42 18.24 7.11
N ILE A 233 0.05 17.30 7.92
CA ILE A 233 1.42 16.82 7.91
C ILE A 233 1.46 15.39 8.44
N GLY A 234 2.22 14.52 7.80
CA GLY A 234 2.31 13.13 8.18
C GLY A 234 3.17 12.31 7.22
N TRP A 235 3.19 11.01 7.45
CA TRP A 235 3.91 10.05 6.63
C TRP A 235 3.13 8.73 6.54
N PRO A 236 3.02 8.09 5.36
CA PRO A 236 2.31 6.82 5.24
C PRO A 236 3.15 5.67 5.80
N SER A 237 2.47 4.70 6.42
CA SER A 237 3.14 3.55 7.05
C SER A 237 3.35 2.37 6.11
N ARG A 238 2.77 2.38 4.91
CA ARG A 238 2.93 1.33 3.89
C ARG A 238 2.41 1.79 2.54
N GLY A 239 2.76 1.05 1.50
CA GLY A 239 2.28 1.26 0.14
C GLY A 239 3.42 1.51 -0.85
N ARG A 240 3.08 2.14 -1.97
CA ARG A 240 4.00 2.43 -3.05
C ARG A 240 5.05 3.46 -2.63
N TRP A 241 6.30 3.23 -3.01
CA TRP A 241 7.35 4.25 -2.92
C TRP A 241 7.22 5.26 -4.05
N ARG A 242 7.52 6.50 -3.76
CA ARG A 242 7.69 7.58 -4.73
C ARG A 242 9.13 8.08 -4.61
N GLU A 243 9.95 7.82 -5.60
CA GLU A 243 11.41 8.02 -5.54
C GLU A 243 12.01 7.38 -4.29
N ASP A 244 12.66 8.15 -3.41
CA ASP A 244 13.17 7.69 -2.12
C ASP A 244 12.19 7.94 -0.94
N ALA A 245 11.02 8.49 -1.21
CA ALA A 245 9.94 8.57 -0.23
C ALA A 245 9.34 7.17 0.00
N ALA A 246 9.83 6.50 1.02
CA ALA A 246 9.49 5.12 1.35
C ALA A 246 8.46 5.04 2.48
N PRO A 247 7.19 4.68 2.20
CA PRO A 247 6.23 4.34 3.22
C PRO A 247 6.70 3.17 4.07
N SER A 248 6.76 3.36 5.37
CA SER A 248 7.03 2.31 6.35
C SER A 248 6.58 2.75 7.74
N ARG A 249 6.30 1.78 8.61
CA ARG A 249 5.93 2.08 10.00
C ARG A 249 7.09 2.75 10.74
N VAL A 250 8.31 2.35 10.47
CA VAL A 250 9.53 2.96 11.05
C VAL A 250 9.66 4.40 10.57
N ASN A 251 9.55 4.66 9.26
CA ASN A 251 9.67 6.01 8.72
C ASN A 251 8.53 6.91 9.19
N GLN A 252 7.30 6.38 9.33
CA GLN A 252 6.18 7.12 9.92
C GLN A 252 6.50 7.55 11.36
N ALA A 253 7.03 6.65 12.18
CA ALA A 253 7.40 6.96 13.56
C ALA A 253 8.54 8.00 13.64
N VAL A 254 9.57 7.86 12.82
CA VAL A 254 10.68 8.82 12.73
C VAL A 254 10.15 10.20 12.33
N PHE A 255 9.38 10.25 11.24
CA PHE A 255 8.79 11.50 10.75
C PHE A 255 7.97 12.22 11.83
N ILE A 256 7.04 11.51 12.47
CA ILE A 256 6.16 12.10 13.49
C ILE A 256 6.96 12.62 14.69
N ARG A 257 7.95 11.87 15.17
CA ARG A 257 8.78 12.26 16.30
C ARG A 257 9.64 13.49 15.99
N GLU A 258 10.33 13.49 14.85
CA GLU A 258 11.14 14.64 14.41
C GLU A 258 10.29 15.86 14.13
N PHE A 259 9.10 15.68 13.53
CA PHE A 259 8.19 16.79 13.29
C PHE A 259 7.68 17.42 14.59
N ILE A 260 7.33 16.62 15.59
CA ILE A 260 6.90 17.17 16.89
C ILE A 260 8.03 17.97 17.54
N GLN A 261 9.28 17.50 17.47
CA GLN A 261 10.42 18.25 17.94
C GLN A 261 10.56 19.58 17.18
N LEU A 262 10.52 19.53 15.84
CA LEU A 262 10.58 20.73 15.00
C LEU A 262 9.45 21.73 15.34
N SER A 263 8.24 21.24 15.59
CA SER A 263 7.11 22.10 15.92
C SER A 263 7.31 22.86 17.23
N GLN A 264 7.97 22.25 18.21
CA GLN A 264 8.33 22.90 19.48
C GLN A 264 9.44 23.94 19.29
N GLU A 265 10.44 23.62 18.46
CA GLU A 265 11.52 24.57 18.13
C GLU A 265 10.99 25.81 17.40
N MET A 266 10.03 25.62 16.50
CA MET A 266 9.49 26.67 15.63
C MET A 266 8.28 27.38 16.22
N GLY A 267 7.61 26.79 17.22
CA GLY A 267 6.45 27.38 17.91
C GLY A 267 5.20 27.50 17.04
N PHE A 268 4.95 26.57 16.11
CA PHE A 268 3.79 26.62 15.23
C PHE A 268 2.69 25.62 15.59
N ASP A 269 1.44 25.97 15.23
CA ASP A 269 0.29 25.08 15.31
C ASP A 269 0.32 24.04 14.19
N TYR A 270 -0.11 22.81 14.48
CA TYR A 270 -0.17 21.75 13.49
C TYR A 270 -1.31 20.77 13.74
N ASN A 271 -1.67 20.07 12.68
CA ASN A 271 -2.57 18.94 12.69
C ASN A 271 -1.92 17.76 11.95
N LEU A 272 -1.77 16.64 12.64
CA LEU A 272 -1.22 15.43 12.05
C LEU A 272 -2.29 14.74 11.18
N ILE A 273 -1.94 14.32 9.99
CA ILE A 273 -2.76 13.42 9.19
C ILE A 273 -2.28 11.99 9.38
N GLU A 274 -3.09 11.03 9.86
CA GLU A 274 -4.42 11.16 10.43
C GLU A 274 -4.56 10.23 11.65
N ALA A 275 -5.67 10.26 12.38
CA ALA A 275 -5.86 9.41 13.54
C ALA A 275 -5.86 7.92 13.16
N PHE A 276 -6.71 7.52 12.24
CA PHE A 276 -6.94 6.12 11.88
C PHE A 276 -6.64 5.83 10.41
N ASP A 277 -6.15 4.64 10.11
CA ASP A 277 -6.09 4.14 8.74
C ASP A 277 -7.49 4.10 8.12
N GLN A 278 -7.60 4.53 6.87
CA GLN A 278 -8.86 4.74 6.15
C GLN A 278 -9.05 3.68 5.06
N VAL A 279 -9.66 2.54 5.40
CA VAL A 279 -9.88 1.44 4.44
C VAL A 279 -10.64 1.89 3.19
N TRP A 280 -11.60 2.80 3.32
CA TRP A 280 -12.39 3.31 2.19
C TRP A 280 -11.57 4.05 1.12
N LYS A 281 -10.37 4.54 1.48
CA LYS A 281 -9.46 5.22 0.53
C LYS A 281 -8.73 4.26 -0.42
N TYR A 282 -8.65 2.95 -0.11
CA TYR A 282 -7.90 1.98 -0.93
C TYR A 282 -8.26 2.05 -2.42
N LYS A 283 -9.55 2.20 -2.73
CA LYS A 283 -10.01 2.20 -4.11
C LYS A 283 -9.50 3.40 -4.91
N ASN A 284 -9.43 4.56 -4.30
CA ASN A 284 -9.13 5.82 -4.98
C ASN A 284 -7.66 6.26 -4.81
N GLU A 285 -7.04 5.92 -3.70
CA GLU A 285 -5.71 6.39 -3.31
C GLU A 285 -4.71 5.25 -3.05
N GLY A 286 -5.11 4.00 -3.28
CA GLY A 286 -4.27 2.82 -3.05
C GLY A 286 -3.97 2.56 -1.57
N THR A 287 -3.08 1.62 -1.32
CA THR A 287 -2.62 1.30 0.05
C THR A 287 -2.02 2.51 0.75
N VAL A 288 -1.28 3.30 0.02
CA VAL A 288 -0.58 4.46 0.59
C VAL A 288 -1.55 5.51 1.10
N GLY A 289 -2.62 5.84 0.37
CA GLY A 289 -3.64 6.80 0.81
C GLY A 289 -4.43 6.33 2.03
N ALA A 290 -4.56 5.01 2.20
CA ALA A 290 -5.28 4.40 3.31
C ALA A 290 -4.45 4.23 4.59
N ALA A 291 -3.12 4.45 4.56
CA ALA A 291 -2.19 4.03 5.62
C ALA A 291 -1.49 5.18 6.36
N TRP A 292 -2.15 6.32 6.51
CA TRP A 292 -1.61 7.51 7.20
C TRP A 292 -1.91 7.56 8.70
N GLY A 293 -2.82 6.72 9.18
CA GLY A 293 -3.25 6.70 10.59
C GLY A 293 -2.11 6.48 11.57
N LEU A 294 -2.18 7.14 12.73
CA LEU A 294 -1.36 6.83 13.89
C LEU A 294 -1.82 5.52 14.56
N TRP A 295 -3.09 5.22 14.40
CA TRP A 295 -3.70 3.94 14.75
C TRP A 295 -4.13 3.19 13.49
N THR A 296 -4.16 1.87 13.57
CA THR A 296 -4.72 1.03 12.50
C THR A 296 -6.23 1.25 12.35
N ALA A 297 -6.83 0.71 11.28
CA ALA A 297 -8.28 0.71 11.11
C ALA A 297 -9.01 0.01 12.29
N ASP A 298 -8.34 -0.92 12.98
CA ASP A 298 -8.83 -1.61 14.17
C ASP A 298 -8.45 -0.92 15.49
N ARG A 299 -8.04 0.37 15.44
CA ARG A 299 -7.71 1.23 16.58
C ARG A 299 -6.52 0.76 17.42
N GLN A 300 -5.61 -0.03 16.82
CA GLN A 300 -4.35 -0.41 17.47
C GLN A 300 -3.27 0.66 17.20
N GLU A 301 -2.58 1.12 18.23
CA GLU A 301 -1.46 2.05 18.08
C GLU A 301 -0.35 1.41 17.24
N LYS A 302 0.11 2.09 16.18
CA LYS A 302 1.08 1.52 15.24
C LYS A 302 2.49 1.48 15.80
N PHE A 303 2.87 2.49 16.57
CA PHE A 303 4.21 2.61 17.13
C PHE A 303 4.19 3.42 18.44
N PRO A 304 5.10 3.14 19.36
CA PRO A 304 5.24 3.95 20.58
C PRO A 304 5.80 5.34 20.24
N LEU A 305 5.50 6.34 21.08
CA LEU A 305 6.04 7.70 20.90
C LEU A 305 7.54 7.80 21.22
N SER A 306 8.13 6.80 21.85
CA SER A 306 9.55 6.70 22.16
C SER A 306 10.03 5.25 22.12
N GLY A 307 11.33 5.05 21.97
CA GLY A 307 11.93 3.73 21.92
C GLY A 307 11.85 3.05 20.54
N PRO A 308 12.27 1.79 20.42
CA PRO A 308 12.42 1.10 19.16
C PRO A 308 11.06 0.81 18.48
N VAL A 309 11.08 0.80 17.15
CA VAL A 309 9.93 0.50 16.30
C VAL A 309 10.21 -0.75 15.48
N VAL A 310 9.20 -1.60 15.33
CA VAL A 310 9.24 -2.83 14.52
C VAL A 310 8.37 -2.60 13.29
N GLU A 311 8.91 -2.86 12.10
CA GLU A 311 8.20 -2.64 10.84
C GLU A 311 6.92 -3.48 10.74
N ASN A 312 7.02 -4.78 10.93
CA ASN A 312 5.87 -5.67 11.02
C ASN A 312 5.94 -6.49 12.31
N PRO A 313 5.16 -6.14 13.35
CA PRO A 313 5.17 -6.89 14.62
C PRO A 313 4.65 -8.33 14.48
N ASP A 314 3.87 -8.61 13.44
CA ASP A 314 3.29 -9.95 13.19
C ASP A 314 4.27 -10.89 12.45
N TRP A 315 5.51 -10.46 12.19
CA TRP A 315 6.50 -11.28 11.48
C TRP A 315 6.71 -12.69 12.07
N PRO A 316 6.62 -12.93 13.40
CA PRO A 316 6.81 -14.28 13.92
C PRO A 316 5.72 -15.25 13.45
N TRP A 317 4.47 -14.77 13.30
CA TRP A 317 3.37 -15.57 12.78
C TRP A 317 3.58 -15.95 11.31
N TYR A 318 4.07 -15.00 10.48
CA TYR A 318 4.40 -15.29 9.09
C TYR A 318 5.62 -16.19 8.92
N ALA A 319 6.63 -16.04 9.78
CA ALA A 319 7.75 -16.99 9.84
C ALA A 319 7.29 -18.40 10.23
N GLY A 320 6.41 -18.51 11.22
CA GLY A 320 5.78 -19.77 11.62
C GLY A 320 4.96 -20.40 10.48
N LEU A 321 4.15 -19.59 9.79
CA LEU A 321 3.39 -20.01 8.60
C LEU A 321 4.32 -20.51 7.48
N ALA A 322 5.42 -19.80 7.21
CA ALA A 322 6.41 -20.20 6.21
C ALA A 322 7.00 -21.57 6.52
N LEU A 323 7.38 -21.81 7.78
CA LEU A 323 7.90 -23.10 8.25
C LEU A 323 6.86 -24.21 8.13
N LEU A 324 5.62 -23.95 8.55
CA LEU A 324 4.52 -24.92 8.46
C LEU A 324 4.26 -25.31 7.01
N LEU A 325 4.17 -24.34 6.10
CA LEU A 325 3.94 -24.58 4.67
C LEU A 325 5.12 -25.33 4.04
N ALA A 326 6.36 -24.98 4.41
CA ALA A 326 7.55 -25.70 3.94
C ALA A 326 7.54 -27.19 4.38
N LEU A 327 7.22 -27.46 5.65
CA LEU A 327 7.11 -28.81 6.19
C LEU A 327 5.96 -29.60 5.52
N ALA A 328 4.82 -28.96 5.30
CA ALA A 328 3.67 -29.58 4.62
C ALA A 328 4.01 -29.94 3.17
N LEU A 329 4.62 -29.02 2.41
CA LEU A 329 5.05 -29.26 1.03
C LEU A 329 6.11 -30.38 0.96
N PHE A 330 7.11 -30.35 1.83
CA PHE A 330 8.15 -31.36 1.86
C PHE A 330 7.59 -32.72 2.29
N GLY A 331 6.75 -32.76 3.34
CA GLY A 331 6.12 -33.99 3.84
C GLY A 331 5.23 -34.67 2.78
N ALA A 332 4.37 -33.89 2.10
CA ALA A 332 3.54 -34.37 1.00
C ALA A 332 4.38 -34.89 -0.16
N THR A 333 5.48 -34.18 -0.49
CA THR A 333 6.40 -34.60 -1.55
C THR A 333 7.09 -35.92 -1.17
N ARG A 334 7.56 -36.05 0.06
CA ARG A 334 8.23 -37.27 0.54
C ARG A 334 7.29 -38.47 0.64
N ALA A 335 6.02 -38.24 0.97
CA ALA A 335 5.00 -39.29 0.97
C ALA A 335 4.75 -39.85 -0.47
N ALA A 336 4.73 -38.96 -1.47
CA ALA A 336 4.56 -39.34 -2.87
C ALA A 336 5.86 -39.86 -3.52
N PHE A 337 7.00 -39.38 -3.09
CA PHE A 337 8.35 -39.69 -3.57
C PHE A 337 9.28 -39.99 -2.39
N PRO A 338 9.34 -41.24 -1.90
CA PRO A 338 10.14 -41.61 -0.73
C PRO A 338 11.64 -41.31 -0.84
N GLY A 339 12.16 -41.11 -2.07
CA GLY A 339 13.52 -40.69 -2.37
C GLY A 339 13.77 -39.16 -2.26
N ALA A 340 12.74 -38.34 -1.99
CA ALA A 340 12.91 -36.92 -1.84
C ALA A 340 13.88 -36.56 -0.70
N GLY A 341 14.79 -35.63 -0.96
CA GLY A 341 15.91 -35.34 -0.08
C GLY A 341 16.16 -33.84 0.12
N TRP A 342 17.42 -33.48 0.26
CA TRP A 342 17.84 -32.12 0.61
C TRP A 342 17.45 -31.04 -0.41
N ARG A 343 17.41 -31.38 -1.71
CA ARG A 343 17.03 -30.41 -2.78
C ARG A 343 15.56 -30.03 -2.70
N GLU A 344 14.70 -31.02 -2.51
CA GLU A 344 13.27 -30.81 -2.31
C GLU A 344 12.99 -30.10 -0.99
N ALA A 345 13.79 -30.36 0.05
CA ALA A 345 13.68 -29.64 1.33
C ALA A 345 14.00 -28.15 1.18
N LEU A 346 15.07 -27.78 0.47
CA LEU A 346 15.38 -26.38 0.19
C LEU A 346 14.33 -25.69 -0.67
N LEU A 347 13.83 -26.38 -1.72
CA LEU A 347 12.75 -25.84 -2.55
C LEU A 347 11.46 -25.63 -1.75
N ALA A 348 11.10 -26.56 -0.87
CA ALA A 348 9.96 -26.41 0.02
C ALA A 348 10.13 -25.22 0.98
N GLY A 349 11.33 -25.00 1.49
CA GLY A 349 11.67 -23.82 2.30
C GLY A 349 11.45 -22.51 1.53
N ALA A 350 11.95 -22.42 0.30
CA ALA A 350 11.76 -21.24 -0.55
C ALA A 350 10.28 -21.00 -0.88
N LEU A 351 9.53 -22.06 -1.19
CA LEU A 351 8.09 -21.96 -1.48
C LEU A 351 7.26 -21.62 -0.24
N GLY A 352 7.61 -22.15 0.94
CA GLY A 352 6.96 -21.80 2.19
C GLY A 352 7.11 -20.30 2.50
N ASN A 353 8.31 -19.75 2.32
CA ASN A 353 8.55 -18.31 2.45
C ASN A 353 7.77 -17.50 1.42
N ALA A 354 7.75 -17.91 0.15
CA ALA A 354 7.02 -17.22 -0.91
C ALA A 354 5.51 -17.18 -0.65
N LEU A 355 4.93 -18.30 -0.20
CA LEU A 355 3.50 -18.37 0.18
C LEU A 355 3.17 -17.54 1.40
N ALA A 356 4.00 -17.56 2.43
CA ALA A 356 3.82 -16.72 3.61
C ALA A 356 3.94 -15.23 3.27
N TYR A 357 4.88 -14.86 2.39
CA TYR A 357 5.01 -13.50 1.89
C TYR A 357 3.80 -13.06 1.05
N ALA A 358 3.28 -13.95 0.19
CA ALA A 358 2.06 -13.71 -0.57
C ALA A 358 0.85 -13.48 0.37
N ALA A 359 0.73 -14.26 1.44
CA ALA A 359 -0.32 -14.08 2.45
C ALA A 359 -0.15 -12.76 3.22
N CYS A 360 1.07 -12.46 3.69
CA CYS A 360 1.39 -11.23 4.40
C CYS A 360 1.03 -9.98 3.60
N GLY A 361 1.40 -9.94 2.32
CA GLY A 361 1.09 -8.81 1.43
C GLY A 361 -0.33 -8.80 0.88
N GLY A 362 -1.01 -9.95 0.81
CA GLY A 362 -2.37 -10.06 0.26
C GLY A 362 -3.48 -9.80 1.27
N ILE A 363 -3.32 -10.25 2.52
CA ILE A 363 -4.36 -10.13 3.56
C ILE A 363 -4.85 -8.70 3.77
N PRO A 364 -4.02 -7.65 3.79
CA PRO A 364 -4.49 -6.28 3.92
C PRO A 364 -5.51 -5.85 2.85
N TYR A 365 -5.39 -6.38 1.62
CA TYR A 365 -6.35 -6.10 0.54
C TYR A 365 -7.64 -6.93 0.66
N ALA A 366 -7.64 -8.01 1.43
CA ALA A 366 -8.85 -8.82 1.64
C ALA A 366 -9.91 -8.12 2.48
N PHE A 367 -9.57 -7.03 3.16
CA PHE A 367 -10.54 -6.17 3.86
C PHE A 367 -11.36 -5.28 2.91
N ASP A 368 -10.91 -5.09 1.65
CA ASP A 368 -11.73 -4.51 0.60
C ASP A 368 -12.59 -5.62 -0.03
N GLU A 369 -13.90 -5.54 0.14
CA GLU A 369 -14.87 -6.54 -0.38
C GLU A 369 -14.74 -6.78 -1.89
N HIS A 370 -14.25 -5.78 -2.66
CA HIS A 370 -14.01 -5.92 -4.10
C HIS A 370 -12.73 -6.71 -4.43
N LEU A 371 -11.77 -6.76 -3.51
CA LEU A 371 -10.47 -7.42 -3.73
C LEU A 371 -10.35 -8.78 -3.03
N THR A 372 -11.24 -9.09 -2.09
CA THR A 372 -11.23 -10.35 -1.30
C THR A 372 -11.17 -11.58 -2.21
N LEU A 373 -12.01 -11.63 -3.25
CA LEU A 373 -12.02 -12.75 -4.19
C LEU A 373 -10.71 -12.83 -4.99
N ALA A 374 -10.19 -11.69 -5.46
CA ALA A 374 -8.94 -11.65 -6.22
C ALA A 374 -7.75 -12.13 -5.37
N VAL A 375 -7.69 -11.72 -4.11
CA VAL A 375 -6.67 -12.18 -3.15
C VAL A 375 -6.80 -13.69 -2.91
N ALA A 376 -8.01 -14.20 -2.66
CA ALA A 376 -8.24 -15.62 -2.42
C ALA A 376 -7.85 -16.47 -3.65
N VAL A 377 -8.24 -16.06 -4.86
CA VAL A 377 -7.88 -16.74 -6.12
C VAL A 377 -6.37 -16.69 -6.36
N ASN A 378 -5.71 -15.56 -6.08
CA ASN A 378 -4.26 -15.46 -6.21
C ASN A 378 -3.53 -16.39 -5.23
N LEU A 379 -3.89 -16.38 -3.94
CA LEU A 379 -3.28 -17.25 -2.94
C LEU A 379 -3.51 -18.73 -3.24
N ALA A 380 -4.71 -19.11 -3.66
CA ALA A 380 -5.01 -20.48 -4.10
C ALA A 380 -4.19 -20.87 -5.33
N GLY A 381 -4.08 -19.98 -6.32
CA GLY A 381 -3.26 -20.17 -7.53
C GLY A 381 -1.79 -20.36 -7.20
N GLN A 382 -1.23 -19.54 -6.30
CA GLN A 382 0.15 -19.68 -5.84
C GLN A 382 0.37 -20.99 -5.06
N GLY A 383 -0.57 -21.37 -4.19
CA GLY A 383 -0.52 -22.64 -3.46
C GLY A 383 -0.53 -23.85 -4.40
N LEU A 384 -1.41 -23.83 -5.41
CA LEU A 384 -1.45 -24.86 -6.45
C LEU A 384 -0.15 -24.90 -7.27
N LEU A 385 0.36 -23.74 -7.67
CA LEU A 385 1.63 -23.64 -8.42
C LEU A 385 2.79 -24.22 -7.62
N ALA A 386 2.86 -23.94 -6.31
CA ALA A 386 3.88 -24.47 -5.41
C ALA A 386 3.81 -26.00 -5.30
N ALA A 387 2.61 -26.56 -5.13
CA ALA A 387 2.40 -28.01 -5.06
C ALA A 387 2.78 -28.71 -6.38
N LEU A 388 2.39 -28.13 -7.52
CA LEU A 388 2.72 -28.65 -8.86
C LEU A 388 4.23 -28.56 -9.11
N LEU A 389 4.90 -27.49 -8.69
CA LEU A 389 6.35 -27.34 -8.81
C LEU A 389 7.09 -28.38 -7.96
N MET A 390 6.68 -28.58 -6.70
CA MET A 390 7.27 -29.60 -5.83
C MET A 390 7.18 -30.99 -6.43
N ARG A 391 5.99 -31.38 -6.93
CA ARG A 391 5.79 -32.66 -7.63
C ARG A 391 6.69 -32.79 -8.84
N ARG A 392 6.74 -31.75 -9.69
CA ARG A 392 7.56 -31.75 -10.91
C ARG A 392 9.04 -31.87 -10.59
N ALA A 393 9.53 -31.10 -9.60
CA ALA A 393 10.91 -31.16 -9.15
C ALA A 393 11.27 -32.58 -8.63
N ALA A 394 10.42 -33.18 -7.81
CA ALA A 394 10.63 -34.52 -7.29
C ALA A 394 10.67 -35.57 -8.43
N MET A 395 9.80 -35.48 -9.45
CA MET A 395 9.83 -36.39 -10.61
C MET A 395 11.15 -36.27 -11.38
N ILE A 396 11.62 -35.04 -11.65
CA ILE A 396 12.87 -34.77 -12.35
C ILE A 396 14.07 -35.32 -11.56
N LEU A 397 14.13 -35.03 -10.28
CA LEU A 397 15.22 -35.43 -9.37
C LEU A 397 15.25 -36.95 -9.13
N ALA A 398 14.08 -37.61 -9.18
CA ALA A 398 13.98 -39.06 -9.07
C ALA A 398 14.28 -39.79 -10.41
N GLY A 399 14.51 -39.05 -11.52
CA GLY A 399 14.66 -39.63 -12.84
C GLY A 399 13.38 -40.28 -13.39
N ALA A 400 12.23 -40.05 -12.76
CA ALA A 400 10.93 -40.45 -13.22
C ALA A 400 10.52 -39.51 -14.38
N GLY A 401 10.29 -40.04 -15.58
CA GLY A 401 10.03 -39.25 -16.79
C GLY A 401 8.95 -38.19 -16.59
N ALA A 402 9.36 -36.95 -16.33
CA ALA A 402 8.44 -35.79 -16.27
C ALA A 402 7.92 -35.53 -17.70
N ALA A 403 6.63 -35.21 -17.82
CA ALA A 403 6.06 -34.82 -19.11
C ALA A 403 6.84 -33.59 -19.67
N PRO A 404 7.07 -33.55 -21.01
CA PRO A 404 7.77 -32.41 -21.60
C PRO A 404 7.05 -31.09 -21.26
N PRO A 405 7.80 -30.02 -21.03
CA PRO A 405 7.19 -28.72 -20.77
C PRO A 405 6.29 -28.28 -21.92
N ARG A 406 5.11 -27.72 -21.57
CA ARG A 406 4.12 -27.23 -22.55
C ARG A 406 4.41 -25.76 -22.88
N ASP A 407 3.99 -25.33 -24.05
CA ASP A 407 4.05 -23.94 -24.48
C ASP A 407 2.73 -23.18 -24.24
N GLY A 408 2.75 -21.86 -24.39
CA GLY A 408 1.58 -21.00 -24.17
C GLY A 408 0.42 -21.28 -25.13
N ARG A 409 0.68 -21.89 -26.31
CA ARG A 409 -0.36 -22.26 -27.27
C ARG A 409 -1.27 -23.33 -26.70
N ALA A 410 -0.69 -24.34 -26.04
CA ALA A 410 -1.47 -25.39 -25.40
C ALA A 410 -2.30 -24.83 -24.22
N ALA A 411 -1.71 -23.92 -23.41
CA ALA A 411 -2.42 -23.24 -22.32
C ALA A 411 -3.58 -22.38 -22.85
N THR A 412 -3.37 -21.60 -23.90
CA THR A 412 -4.42 -20.78 -24.54
C THR A 412 -5.57 -21.65 -25.07
N ALA A 413 -5.27 -22.80 -25.69
CA ALA A 413 -6.29 -23.73 -26.13
C ALA A 413 -7.12 -24.27 -24.94
N THR A 414 -6.46 -24.64 -23.83
CA THR A 414 -7.12 -25.11 -22.60
C THR A 414 -8.04 -24.06 -22.04
N VAL A 415 -7.57 -22.80 -21.88
CA VAL A 415 -8.36 -21.67 -21.36
C VAL A 415 -9.57 -21.42 -22.28
N ARG A 416 -9.37 -21.36 -23.60
CA ARG A 416 -10.45 -21.20 -24.57
C ARG A 416 -11.51 -22.29 -24.43
N ASP A 417 -11.10 -23.55 -24.31
CA ASP A 417 -12.03 -24.67 -24.19
C ASP A 417 -12.80 -24.65 -22.87
N LEU A 418 -12.19 -24.19 -21.78
CA LEU A 418 -12.87 -23.92 -20.50
C LEU A 418 -13.89 -22.79 -20.62
N LEU A 419 -13.55 -21.67 -21.25
CA LEU A 419 -14.46 -20.56 -21.49
C LEU A 419 -15.65 -20.93 -22.38
N LEU A 420 -15.48 -21.89 -23.29
CA LEU A 420 -16.53 -22.47 -24.14
C LEU A 420 -17.31 -23.59 -23.45
N PHE A 421 -17.15 -23.78 -22.14
CA PHE A 421 -17.79 -24.85 -21.36
C PHE A 421 -17.52 -26.27 -21.89
N ARG A 422 -16.40 -26.46 -22.58
CA ARG A 422 -15.94 -27.75 -23.06
C ARG A 422 -15.20 -28.51 -21.97
N TRP A 423 -15.92 -28.97 -20.96
CA TRP A 423 -15.40 -29.63 -19.75
C TRP A 423 -14.57 -30.89 -20.02
N ARG A 424 -14.59 -31.42 -21.24
CA ARG A 424 -13.69 -32.50 -21.64
C ARG A 424 -12.21 -32.11 -21.54
N ALA A 425 -11.87 -30.83 -21.64
CA ALA A 425 -10.53 -30.32 -21.40
C ALA A 425 -10.05 -30.55 -19.95
N LEU A 426 -10.97 -30.67 -18.98
CA LEU A 426 -10.66 -31.06 -17.61
C LEU A 426 -10.43 -32.57 -17.42
N ARG A 427 -10.88 -33.43 -18.35
CA ARG A 427 -10.59 -34.87 -18.27
C ARG A 427 -9.11 -35.18 -18.50
N ASP A 428 -8.41 -34.33 -19.24
CA ASP A 428 -6.96 -34.38 -19.36
C ASP A 428 -6.27 -33.53 -18.26
N TRP A 429 -6.83 -33.58 -17.08
CA TRP A 429 -6.33 -32.99 -15.86
C TRP A 429 -4.82 -33.21 -15.60
N ARG A 430 -4.26 -34.33 -16.10
CA ARG A 430 -2.81 -34.57 -16.14
C ARG A 430 -2.08 -33.60 -17.07
N GLY A 431 -2.79 -32.90 -17.94
CA GLY A 431 -2.26 -31.93 -18.88
C GLY A 431 -2.46 -30.48 -18.45
N PHE A 432 -3.45 -30.16 -17.57
CA PHE A 432 -3.56 -28.85 -16.91
C PHE A 432 -2.48 -28.81 -15.84
N ALA A 433 -1.29 -28.56 -16.27
CA ALA A 433 -0.14 -28.73 -15.46
C ALA A 433 0.41 -27.34 -15.07
N PHE A 434 1.45 -27.40 -14.34
CA PHE A 434 2.34 -26.35 -13.94
C PHE A 434 2.61 -25.28 -15.03
N ASP A 435 2.78 -25.69 -16.29
CA ASP A 435 3.05 -24.75 -17.38
C ASP A 435 1.86 -23.86 -17.73
N ASP A 436 0.63 -24.41 -17.69
CA ASP A 436 -0.59 -23.64 -17.97
C ASP A 436 -0.81 -22.56 -16.90
N LEU A 437 -0.64 -22.91 -15.63
CA LEU A 437 -0.77 -21.95 -14.52
C LEU A 437 0.36 -20.91 -14.55
N SER A 438 1.60 -21.33 -14.86
CA SER A 438 2.72 -20.40 -15.05
C SER A 438 2.46 -19.39 -16.17
N PHE A 439 1.81 -19.83 -17.24
CA PHE A 439 1.42 -18.97 -18.36
C PHE A 439 0.32 -17.97 -17.97
N VAL A 440 -0.66 -18.39 -17.16
CA VAL A 440 -1.66 -17.46 -16.60
C VAL A 440 -0.98 -16.38 -15.77
N PHE A 441 -0.05 -16.75 -14.88
CA PHE A 441 0.71 -15.77 -14.09
C PHE A 441 1.54 -14.83 -14.97
N LEU A 442 2.11 -15.30 -16.08
CA LEU A 442 2.83 -14.44 -17.03
C LEU A 442 1.92 -13.38 -17.64
N TRP A 443 0.70 -13.75 -18.05
CA TRP A 443 -0.29 -12.79 -18.57
C TRP A 443 -0.76 -11.82 -17.50
N VAL A 444 -1.03 -12.29 -16.29
CA VAL A 444 -1.41 -11.43 -15.16
C VAL A 444 -0.29 -10.43 -14.88
N ALA A 445 0.99 -10.87 -14.92
CA ALA A 445 2.13 -9.97 -14.74
C ALA A 445 2.20 -8.91 -15.83
N ALA A 446 2.00 -9.29 -17.10
CA ALA A 446 2.01 -8.36 -18.23
C ALA A 446 0.89 -7.29 -18.09
N VAL A 447 -0.33 -7.72 -17.74
CA VAL A 447 -1.46 -6.80 -17.52
C VAL A 447 -1.20 -5.85 -16.36
N LEU A 448 -0.80 -6.36 -15.19
CA LEU A 448 -0.53 -5.52 -14.02
C LEU A 448 0.63 -4.56 -14.26
N GLN A 449 1.65 -4.98 -15.02
CA GLN A 449 2.78 -4.10 -15.37
C GLN A 449 2.34 -2.96 -16.28
N VAL A 450 1.45 -3.21 -17.26
CA VAL A 450 0.86 -2.14 -18.08
C VAL A 450 0.00 -1.21 -17.22
N MET A 451 -0.79 -1.76 -16.29
CA MET A 451 -1.59 -0.93 -15.37
C MET A 451 -0.72 -0.03 -14.47
N LEU A 452 0.49 -0.49 -14.07
CA LEU A 452 1.45 0.34 -13.35
C LEU A 452 1.97 1.52 -14.17
N LEU A 453 2.05 1.39 -15.51
CA LEU A 453 2.44 2.50 -16.39
C LEU A 453 1.32 3.51 -16.63
N VAL A 454 0.06 3.03 -16.72
CA VAL A 454 -1.10 3.88 -17.02
C VAL A 454 -1.56 4.66 -15.80
N ASP A 455 -1.45 4.05 -14.60
CA ASP A 455 -1.87 4.64 -13.33
C ASP A 455 -0.78 4.43 -12.27
N PRO A 456 0.33 5.17 -12.37
CA PRO A 456 1.50 4.95 -11.52
C PRO A 456 1.32 5.49 -10.09
N ARG A 457 0.36 6.41 -9.84
CA ARG A 457 0.33 7.17 -8.59
C ARG A 457 -0.09 6.34 -7.39
N TYR A 458 -1.08 5.44 -7.55
CA TYR A 458 -1.76 4.78 -6.45
C TYR A 458 -1.61 3.26 -6.43
N ARG A 459 -1.04 2.63 -7.48
CA ARG A 459 -0.92 1.17 -7.58
C ARG A 459 0.35 0.68 -6.95
N ASP A 460 0.21 -0.26 -6.02
CA ASP A 460 1.36 -0.94 -5.43
C ASP A 460 2.06 -1.87 -6.42
N PHE A 461 3.36 -2.04 -6.22
CA PHE A 461 4.12 -3.05 -6.94
C PHE A 461 3.71 -4.46 -6.48
N PRO A 462 3.30 -5.36 -7.39
CA PRO A 462 2.61 -6.59 -7.02
C PRO A 462 3.58 -7.73 -6.62
N TYR A 463 4.59 -7.47 -5.81
CA TYR A 463 5.54 -8.48 -5.33
C TYR A 463 4.86 -9.71 -4.70
N PRO A 464 3.86 -9.54 -3.79
CA PRO A 464 3.22 -10.68 -3.15
C PRO A 464 2.47 -11.57 -4.15
N THR A 465 1.93 -10.97 -5.22
CA THR A 465 1.18 -11.67 -6.27
C THR A 465 2.05 -12.66 -7.05
N PHE A 466 3.35 -12.42 -7.13
CA PHE A 466 4.29 -13.20 -7.95
C PHE A 466 5.42 -13.88 -7.16
N ALA A 467 5.30 -13.99 -5.85
CA ALA A 467 6.34 -14.58 -5.02
C ALA A 467 6.63 -16.04 -5.41
N VAL A 468 5.60 -16.88 -5.54
CA VAL A 468 5.77 -18.29 -5.98
C VAL A 468 6.15 -18.39 -7.47
N PRO A 469 5.56 -17.64 -8.42
CA PRO A 469 6.03 -17.60 -9.80
C PRO A 469 7.52 -17.30 -9.95
N LEU A 470 8.08 -16.38 -9.17
CA LEU A 470 9.51 -16.06 -9.19
C LEU A 470 10.37 -17.25 -8.71
N VAL A 471 9.98 -17.91 -7.62
CA VAL A 471 10.64 -19.14 -7.17
C VAL A 471 10.52 -20.23 -8.22
N ALA A 472 9.38 -20.32 -8.92
CA ALA A 472 9.17 -21.30 -9.97
C ALA A 472 10.13 -21.10 -11.16
N VAL A 473 10.34 -19.87 -11.61
CA VAL A 473 11.32 -19.54 -12.66
C VAL A 473 12.73 -19.92 -12.23
N ALA A 474 13.13 -19.56 -11.00
CA ALA A 474 14.44 -19.89 -10.47
C ALA A 474 14.65 -21.42 -10.39
N ALA A 475 13.69 -22.16 -9.81
CA ALA A 475 13.75 -23.62 -9.68
C ALA A 475 13.82 -24.33 -11.04
N ARG A 476 13.02 -23.90 -12.02
CA ARG A 476 13.05 -24.46 -13.38
C ARG A 476 14.40 -24.24 -14.07
N THR A 477 14.98 -23.07 -13.86
CA THR A 477 16.31 -22.75 -14.40
C THR A 477 17.38 -23.68 -13.81
N LEU A 478 17.38 -23.86 -12.49
CA LEU A 478 18.31 -24.75 -11.78
C LEU A 478 18.13 -26.23 -12.16
N LEU A 479 16.88 -26.67 -12.34
CA LEU A 479 16.53 -28.03 -12.75
C LEU A 479 16.71 -28.27 -14.26
N ARG A 480 17.08 -27.24 -15.03
CA ARG A 480 17.14 -27.30 -16.51
C ARG A 480 15.84 -27.75 -17.16
N ASP A 481 14.71 -27.42 -16.53
CA ASP A 481 13.35 -27.78 -16.90
C ASP A 481 12.65 -26.70 -17.75
N LEU A 482 13.39 -25.87 -18.42
CA LEU A 482 12.82 -24.89 -19.34
C LEU A 482 12.46 -25.56 -20.67
N PRO A 483 11.27 -25.25 -21.26
CA PRO A 483 10.91 -25.81 -22.55
C PRO A 483 11.97 -25.54 -23.62
N ARG A 484 12.31 -26.57 -24.37
CA ARG A 484 13.25 -26.51 -25.49
C ARG A 484 12.45 -26.43 -26.79
N GLY A 485 12.53 -25.33 -27.49
CA GLY A 485 11.80 -25.16 -28.76
C GLY A 485 11.04 -23.84 -28.81
N GLY A 486 10.64 -23.39 -30.00
CA GLY A 486 9.95 -22.12 -30.20
C GLY A 486 8.68 -22.03 -29.38
N GLY A 487 8.61 -21.10 -28.45
CA GLY A 487 7.41 -20.76 -27.70
C GLY A 487 6.27 -20.31 -28.62
N GLY A 488 5.04 -20.39 -28.14
CA GLY A 488 3.88 -19.84 -28.85
C GLY A 488 3.99 -18.32 -29.04
N ARG A 489 3.25 -17.79 -30.00
CA ARG A 489 3.18 -16.33 -30.21
C ARG A 489 2.64 -15.62 -28.96
N GLU A 490 1.79 -16.30 -28.23
CA GLU A 490 1.15 -15.83 -27.00
C GLU A 490 2.16 -15.61 -25.88
N GLU A 491 3.12 -16.52 -25.71
CA GLU A 491 4.20 -16.35 -24.72
C GLU A 491 5.14 -15.22 -25.09
N LEU A 492 5.43 -15.08 -26.40
CA LEU A 492 6.23 -13.98 -26.89
C LEU A 492 5.54 -12.64 -26.61
N LEU A 493 4.25 -12.56 -26.93
CA LEU A 493 3.48 -11.34 -26.73
C LEU A 493 3.45 -10.97 -25.23
N ALA A 494 3.09 -11.91 -24.35
CA ALA A 494 3.04 -11.64 -22.91
C ALA A 494 4.43 -11.30 -22.34
N GLY A 495 5.46 -12.08 -22.68
CA GLY A 495 6.83 -11.82 -22.23
C GLY A 495 7.41 -10.53 -22.80
N GLY A 496 7.13 -10.22 -24.06
CA GLY A 496 7.56 -8.99 -24.71
C GLY A 496 6.90 -7.74 -24.10
N VAL A 497 5.57 -7.78 -23.92
CA VAL A 497 4.83 -6.69 -23.24
C VAL A 497 5.34 -6.49 -21.82
N LEU A 498 5.51 -7.58 -21.06
CA LEU A 498 6.02 -7.50 -19.68
C LEU A 498 7.43 -6.90 -19.65
N ALA A 499 8.34 -7.33 -20.50
CA ALA A 499 9.71 -6.84 -20.53
C ALA A 499 9.78 -5.36 -20.93
N LEU A 500 9.09 -4.97 -22.01
CA LEU A 500 9.06 -3.59 -22.48
C LEU A 500 8.44 -2.65 -21.44
N ALA A 501 7.31 -3.06 -20.85
CA ALA A 501 6.66 -2.28 -19.81
C ALA A 501 7.48 -2.20 -18.53
N ALA A 502 8.23 -3.24 -18.15
CA ALA A 502 9.14 -3.22 -17.01
C ALA A 502 10.33 -2.27 -17.23
N ILE A 503 10.89 -2.26 -18.45
CA ILE A 503 11.96 -1.32 -18.82
C ILE A 503 11.42 0.12 -18.81
N ALA A 504 10.23 0.34 -19.38
CA ALA A 504 9.60 1.65 -19.38
C ALA A 504 9.33 2.14 -17.94
N SER A 505 8.82 1.29 -17.05
CA SER A 505 8.67 1.62 -15.62
C SER A 505 10.01 1.99 -14.97
N ALA A 506 11.07 1.22 -15.23
CA ALA A 506 12.38 1.51 -14.66
C ALA A 506 12.97 2.85 -15.15
N VAL A 507 12.61 3.28 -16.37
CA VAL A 507 13.04 4.58 -16.92
C VAL A 507 12.19 5.74 -16.37
N LEU A 508 10.88 5.52 -16.23
CA LEU A 508 9.94 6.56 -15.77
C LEU A 508 9.98 6.77 -14.25
N GLU A 509 10.21 5.69 -13.50
CA GLU A 509 10.44 5.77 -12.07
C GLU A 509 11.88 6.24 -11.80
N HIS A 510 12.05 7.14 -10.86
CA HIS A 510 13.39 7.63 -10.54
C HIS A 510 14.29 6.48 -10.01
N PRO A 511 15.62 6.44 -10.34
CA PRO A 511 16.52 5.37 -9.87
C PRO A 511 16.60 5.22 -8.34
N ARG A 512 16.20 6.24 -7.59
CA ARG A 512 16.09 6.18 -6.12
C ARG A 512 14.91 5.33 -5.65
N ASN A 513 13.91 5.07 -6.51
CA ASN A 513 12.81 4.19 -6.19
C ASN A 513 13.25 2.72 -6.24
N LEU A 514 13.90 2.25 -5.16
CA LEU A 514 14.39 0.88 -5.07
C LEU A 514 13.28 -0.16 -5.16
N GLN A 515 12.05 0.19 -4.74
CA GLN A 515 10.89 -0.70 -4.88
C GLN A 515 10.55 -0.89 -6.36
N ALA A 516 10.48 0.17 -7.15
CA ALA A 516 10.22 0.09 -8.59
C ALA A 516 11.33 -0.65 -9.34
N MET A 517 12.61 -0.38 -9.02
CA MET A 517 13.76 -1.05 -9.64
C MET A 517 13.74 -2.55 -9.36
N GLY A 518 13.49 -2.93 -8.08
CA GLY A 518 13.38 -4.34 -7.68
C GLY A 518 12.22 -5.04 -8.37
N TRP A 519 11.04 -4.39 -8.47
CA TRP A 519 9.91 -4.97 -9.20
C TRP A 519 10.20 -5.12 -10.69
N SER A 520 10.80 -4.11 -11.34
CA SER A 520 11.18 -4.19 -12.75
C SER A 520 12.13 -5.37 -13.02
N LEU A 521 13.08 -5.61 -12.12
CA LEU A 521 13.94 -6.80 -12.18
C LEU A 521 13.13 -8.11 -12.06
N CYS A 522 12.20 -8.20 -11.12
CA CYS A 522 11.31 -9.35 -10.96
C CYS A 522 10.47 -9.61 -12.23
N ALA A 523 9.92 -8.54 -12.82
CA ALA A 523 9.15 -8.62 -14.06
C ALA A 523 10.02 -9.12 -15.24
N LEU A 524 11.26 -8.63 -15.36
CA LEU A 524 12.21 -9.14 -16.36
C LEU A 524 12.55 -10.62 -16.12
N VAL A 525 12.75 -11.04 -14.86
CA VAL A 525 12.98 -12.47 -14.54
C VAL A 525 11.80 -13.33 -14.99
N LEU A 526 10.57 -12.88 -14.82
CA LEU A 526 9.37 -13.59 -15.30
C LEU A 526 9.29 -13.63 -16.84
N ALA A 527 9.75 -12.56 -17.52
CA ALA A 527 9.70 -12.43 -18.98
C ALA A 527 10.82 -13.21 -19.72
N VAL A 528 11.98 -13.39 -19.08
CA VAL A 528 13.17 -13.98 -19.72
C VAL A 528 12.95 -15.40 -20.27
N PRO A 529 12.32 -16.37 -19.54
CA PRO A 529 12.16 -17.73 -20.07
C PRO A 529 11.42 -17.80 -21.41
N PRO A 530 10.24 -17.15 -21.60
CA PRO A 530 9.56 -17.16 -22.88
C PRO A 530 10.34 -16.45 -24.00
N LEU A 531 11.09 -15.37 -23.68
CA LEU A 531 11.89 -14.64 -24.66
C LEU A 531 13.12 -15.43 -25.10
N LEU A 532 13.84 -16.10 -24.20
CA LEU A 532 15.01 -16.92 -24.54
C LEU A 532 14.66 -18.12 -25.44
N ARG A 533 13.44 -18.66 -25.33
CA ARG A 533 12.99 -19.72 -26.22
C ARG A 533 12.98 -19.30 -27.69
N MET A 534 12.65 -18.06 -27.97
CA MET A 534 12.59 -17.56 -29.34
C MET A 534 13.97 -17.36 -29.96
N LEU A 535 14.96 -16.99 -29.15
CA LEU A 535 16.33 -16.79 -29.62
C LEU A 535 17.00 -18.13 -29.95
N ARG A 536 16.51 -19.23 -29.39
CA ARG A 536 17.00 -20.58 -29.70
C ARG A 536 16.24 -21.16 -30.90
N ARG A 537 16.52 -20.72 -32.13
CA ARG A 537 16.02 -21.29 -33.36
C ARG A 537 16.32 -22.81 -33.37
N GLN A 538 15.31 -23.64 -33.60
CA GLN A 538 15.58 -25.05 -33.96
C GLN A 538 16.40 -25.04 -35.24
N PRO A 539 17.46 -25.87 -35.34
CA PRO A 539 18.02 -26.17 -36.65
C PRO A 539 16.91 -26.74 -37.50
N VAL A 540 16.67 -26.13 -38.65
CA VAL A 540 15.77 -26.68 -39.67
C VAL A 540 16.24 -28.11 -39.94
N PRO A 541 15.37 -29.18 -39.82
CA PRO A 541 15.78 -30.50 -40.21
C PRO A 541 16.24 -30.45 -41.67
N ALA A 542 17.42 -30.97 -41.95
CA ALA A 542 17.88 -31.10 -43.32
C ALA A 542 16.84 -31.86 -44.12
N PRO A 543 16.49 -31.41 -45.34
CA PRO A 543 15.58 -32.16 -46.16
C PRO A 543 16.13 -33.60 -46.32
N ALA A 544 15.27 -34.60 -46.05
CA ALA A 544 15.59 -35.99 -46.31
C ALA A 544 15.87 -36.12 -47.78
N THR A 545 17.15 -36.40 -48.12
CA THR A 545 17.60 -36.74 -49.46
C THR A 545 17.14 -38.14 -49.83
#